data_2a2ca180fe05922805ddca2225a4f266
#
_entry.id   2a2ca180fe05922805ddca2225a4f266
#
_cell.length_a   1.000
_cell.length_b   1.000
_cell.length_c   1.000
_cell.angle_alpha   90.00
_cell.angle_beta   90.00
_cell.angle_gamma   90.00
#
_symmetry.space_group_name_H-M   'P 1'
#
loop_
_entity.id
_entity.type
_entity.pdbx_description
1 polymer ?
#
loop_
_entity_poly.entity_id
_entity_poly.type
_entity_poly.pdbx_seq_one_letter_code
_entity_poly.pdbx_strand_id
1 'polypeptide(L)'
;VKQGVYYGWKDRDFQKQENQIGTIKLEHDLTDNLTLSNTAVYNKSKNDYLWTNPDDSKGNIYKNGNVWARVNSRVADTDTFTDQLALTGKFNTGRLKHSFNLGAEYSDQETDRTQYIINGDNTTGNKYQNCTPADSISSGWCTSVQNPNRGPWTGSISTEGADRYNIENENTSIYFLDSIEFSPQWILDLGLRWDDYSAKQTMTYGARNSAVLGNSTTPPTAKAGDKVAIKNDSDFINYQVGLVYKPVENGSIYASYATSSNPVGVDGGDGSEGITAAIQNLKPEEVKTYEIGTKWDVLNEKLNLTAAIFRTEKTNTRATTDEGTTQNIGETRVDGIELGVNGNITDKWAVSAGYTYLDSELVDGGYEEITPSTTPKTYRPNSNNGNQVQNVAKNSATLWTTYQVMPQLTFGAGAIAMDKVYANAANTKYVPGYVRYDAMARYNVNKNVD
;
A
#
# COMPACT_ATOMS: atom_id res chain seq x y z
N VAL A 1 17.40 -16.03 -9.19
CA VAL A 1 17.57 -16.45 -7.79
C VAL A 1 16.86 -17.80 -7.62
N LYS A 2 17.51 -18.76 -6.94
CA LYS A 2 16.96 -20.10 -6.75
C LYS A 2 15.88 -20.07 -5.67
N GLN A 3 14.70 -20.64 -5.96
CA GLN A 3 13.59 -20.71 -5.02
C GLN A 3 13.92 -21.63 -3.84
N GLY A 4 13.46 -21.28 -2.63
CA GLY A 4 13.69 -22.07 -1.42
C GLY A 4 15.10 -21.95 -0.83
N VAL A 5 15.92 -21.05 -1.35
CA VAL A 5 17.29 -20.82 -0.89
C VAL A 5 17.40 -19.46 -0.21
N TYR A 6 17.99 -19.44 0.97
CA TYR A 6 18.26 -18.22 1.72
C TYR A 6 19.64 -17.66 1.40
N TYR A 7 19.74 -16.39 1.01
CA TYR A 7 20.96 -15.72 0.56
C TYR A 7 21.58 -14.81 1.61
N GLY A 8 20.99 -14.69 2.78
CA GLY A 8 21.47 -13.88 3.91
C GLY A 8 22.23 -14.68 4.97
N TRP A 9 22.38 -14.09 6.15
CA TRP A 9 22.98 -14.71 7.32
C TRP A 9 21.90 -15.00 8.36
N LYS A 10 21.72 -16.25 8.72
CA LYS A 10 20.68 -16.69 9.67
C LYS A 10 20.92 -16.19 11.10
N ASP A 11 22.16 -15.90 11.43
CA ASP A 11 22.60 -15.39 12.73
C ASP A 11 22.69 -13.86 12.80
N ARG A 12 22.42 -13.18 11.69
CA ARG A 12 22.36 -11.73 11.59
C ARG A 12 20.97 -11.20 11.27
N ASP A 13 20.34 -11.80 10.24
CA ASP A 13 19.11 -11.29 9.67
C ASP A 13 17.92 -11.63 10.58
N PHE A 14 17.08 -10.63 10.85
CA PHE A 14 15.93 -10.76 11.73
C PHE A 14 14.83 -9.77 11.35
N GLN A 15 13.64 -10.03 11.84
CA GLN A 15 12.51 -9.10 11.86
C GLN A 15 11.75 -9.27 13.17
N LYS A 16 11.54 -8.15 13.86
CA LYS A 16 10.73 -8.07 15.06
C LYS A 16 9.65 -7.02 14.84
N GLN A 17 8.41 -7.39 15.10
CA GLN A 17 7.27 -6.49 15.04
C GLN A 17 6.49 -6.60 16.35
N GLU A 18 6.18 -5.45 16.92
CA GLU A 18 5.33 -5.32 18.10
C GLU A 18 4.20 -4.36 17.74
N ASN A 19 2.98 -4.69 18.13
CA ASN A 19 1.82 -3.84 17.92
C ASN A 19 0.92 -3.88 19.15
N GLN A 20 0.57 -2.73 19.68
CA GLN A 20 -0.28 -2.56 20.84
C GLN A 20 -1.39 -1.58 20.48
N ILE A 21 -2.63 -2.02 20.62
CA ILE A 21 -3.81 -1.20 20.27
C ILE A 21 -4.71 -1.11 21.50
N GLY A 22 -5.04 0.11 21.89
CA GLY A 22 -6.07 0.42 22.88
C GLY A 22 -7.23 1.15 22.22
N THR A 23 -8.46 0.70 22.46
CA THR A 23 -9.66 1.33 21.91
C THR A 23 -10.64 1.61 23.03
N ILE A 24 -11.17 2.84 23.06
CA ILE A 24 -12.29 3.23 23.91
C ILE A 24 -13.41 3.69 22.98
N LYS A 25 -14.58 3.07 23.12
CA LYS A 25 -15.79 3.45 22.39
C LYS A 25 -16.90 3.80 23.35
N LEU A 26 -17.50 4.95 23.16
CA LEU A 26 -18.67 5.43 23.90
C LEU A 26 -19.81 5.64 22.90
N GLU A 27 -20.98 5.12 23.20
CA GLU A 27 -22.20 5.33 22.41
C GLU A 27 -23.33 5.76 23.32
N HIS A 28 -24.10 6.74 22.86
CA HIS A 28 -25.25 7.24 23.56
C HIS A 28 -26.39 7.55 22.60
N ASP A 29 -27.52 6.89 22.81
CA ASP A 29 -28.74 7.16 22.07
C ASP A 29 -29.37 8.43 22.61
N LEU A 30 -29.32 9.52 21.83
CA LEU A 30 -29.97 10.79 22.15
C LEU A 30 -31.49 10.70 22.01
N THR A 31 -31.91 9.91 21.00
CA THR A 31 -33.30 9.54 20.74
C THR A 31 -33.34 8.15 20.08
N ASP A 32 -34.51 7.58 19.84
CA ASP A 32 -34.69 6.30 19.13
C ASP A 32 -34.05 6.29 17.71
N ASN A 33 -33.83 7.46 17.13
CA ASN A 33 -33.34 7.62 15.75
C ASN A 33 -32.02 8.40 15.67
N LEU A 34 -31.36 8.70 16.80
CA LEU A 34 -30.16 9.54 16.81
C LEU A 34 -29.18 9.05 17.86
N THR A 35 -28.02 8.61 17.41
CA THR A 35 -26.95 8.09 18.25
C THR A 35 -25.70 8.94 18.12
N LEU A 36 -25.15 9.38 19.22
CA LEU A 36 -23.83 10.02 19.33
C LEU A 36 -22.81 8.96 19.72
N SER A 37 -21.73 8.86 18.99
CA SER A 37 -20.63 7.96 19.30
C SER A 37 -19.29 8.68 19.29
N ASN A 38 -18.40 8.29 20.21
CA ASN A 38 -17.00 8.68 20.20
C ASN A 38 -16.13 7.42 20.25
N THR A 39 -15.13 7.37 19.39
CA THR A 39 -14.17 6.27 19.33
C THR A 39 -12.76 6.84 19.37
N ALA A 40 -12.04 6.57 20.46
CA ALA A 40 -10.64 6.92 20.62
C ALA A 40 -9.78 5.65 20.47
N VAL A 41 -8.77 5.72 19.61
CA VAL A 41 -7.83 4.61 19.36
C VAL A 41 -6.41 5.12 19.56
N TYR A 42 -5.66 4.40 20.38
CA TYR A 42 -4.21 4.58 20.49
C TYR A 42 -3.52 3.32 19.97
N ASN A 43 -2.60 3.48 19.04
CA ASN A 43 -1.82 2.39 18.47
C ASN A 43 -0.33 2.70 18.60
N LYS A 44 0.42 1.77 19.20
CA LYS A 44 1.88 1.80 19.24
C LYS A 44 2.41 0.63 18.45
N SER A 45 3.23 0.89 17.43
CA SER A 45 3.86 -0.13 16.62
C SER A 45 5.37 0.04 16.57
N LYS A 46 6.06 -1.10 16.59
CA LYS A 46 7.51 -1.16 16.40
C LYS A 46 7.82 -2.12 15.27
N ASN A 47 8.66 -1.67 14.33
CA ASN A 47 9.19 -2.49 13.25
C ASN A 47 10.71 -2.41 13.25
N ASP A 48 11.36 -3.49 13.65
CA ASP A 48 12.81 -3.59 13.79
C ASP A 48 13.31 -4.76 12.96
N TYR A 49 14.02 -4.47 11.87
CA TYR A 49 14.51 -5.52 10.99
C TYR A 49 15.86 -5.20 10.36
N LEU A 50 16.55 -6.26 10.06
CA LEU A 50 17.70 -6.30 9.17
C LEU A 50 17.61 -7.58 8.35
N TRP A 51 17.58 -7.47 7.04
CA TRP A 51 17.53 -8.61 6.14
C TRP A 51 18.36 -8.43 4.88
N THR A 52 18.65 -9.54 4.22
CA THR A 52 19.38 -9.58 2.97
C THR A 52 18.43 -9.71 1.78
N ASN A 53 18.53 -8.77 0.84
CA ASN A 53 17.92 -8.88 -0.48
C ASN A 53 18.96 -9.39 -1.49
N PRO A 54 18.72 -10.53 -2.16
CA PRO A 54 19.54 -10.93 -3.31
C PRO A 54 19.27 -9.95 -4.47
N ASP A 55 20.25 -9.12 -4.81
CA ASP A 55 20.15 -8.04 -5.78
C ASP A 55 20.99 -8.35 -7.03
N ASP A 56 20.34 -8.40 -8.19
CA ASP A 56 20.98 -8.58 -9.51
C ASP A 56 20.85 -7.33 -10.40
N SER A 57 20.64 -6.15 -9.83
CA SER A 57 20.49 -4.89 -10.57
C SER A 57 21.68 -4.58 -11.52
N LYS A 58 22.84 -5.16 -11.23
CA LYS A 58 24.07 -5.03 -12.04
C LYS A 58 24.28 -6.21 -13.02
N GLY A 59 23.35 -7.16 -13.09
CA GLY A 59 23.44 -8.34 -13.97
C GLY A 59 24.55 -9.32 -13.58
N ASN A 60 24.87 -9.44 -12.30
CA ASN A 60 25.93 -10.30 -11.79
C ASN A 60 25.67 -11.78 -12.02
N ILE A 61 24.40 -12.21 -11.98
CA ILE A 61 24.02 -13.61 -12.21
C ILE A 61 24.47 -14.04 -13.60
N TYR A 62 24.21 -13.22 -14.61
CA TYR A 62 24.64 -13.51 -15.98
C TYR A 62 26.16 -13.43 -16.17
N LYS A 63 26.82 -12.44 -15.53
CA LYS A 63 28.24 -12.17 -15.71
C LYS A 63 29.15 -13.20 -15.01
N ASN A 64 28.78 -13.63 -13.82
CA ASN A 64 29.67 -14.44 -12.96
C ASN A 64 28.94 -15.44 -12.05
N GLY A 65 27.61 -15.62 -12.18
CA GLY A 65 26.83 -16.56 -11.38
C GLY A 65 26.64 -16.17 -9.92
N ASN A 66 26.96 -14.94 -9.55
CA ASN A 66 26.83 -14.41 -8.19
C ASN A 66 25.66 -13.44 -8.07
N VAL A 67 25.22 -13.21 -6.84
CA VAL A 67 24.23 -12.20 -6.48
C VAL A 67 24.77 -11.35 -5.34
N TRP A 68 24.53 -10.03 -5.41
CA TRP A 68 24.87 -9.13 -4.34
C TRP A 68 23.88 -9.28 -3.18
N ALA A 69 24.40 -9.48 -1.98
CA ALA A 69 23.63 -9.56 -0.76
C ALA A 69 23.40 -8.14 -0.20
N ARG A 70 22.50 -7.40 -0.85
CA ARG A 70 22.13 -6.06 -0.39
C ARG A 70 21.37 -6.13 0.92
N VAL A 71 21.79 -5.32 1.88
CA VAL A 71 21.11 -5.23 3.17
C VAL A 71 20.05 -4.16 3.13
N ASN A 72 18.87 -4.50 3.66
CA ASN A 72 17.85 -3.54 4.06
C ASN A 72 17.66 -3.63 5.57
N SER A 73 17.55 -2.50 6.20
CA SER A 73 17.33 -2.43 7.64
C SER A 73 16.51 -1.21 8.00
N ARG A 74 15.75 -1.33 9.09
CA ARG A 74 14.98 -0.25 9.67
C ARG A 74 14.76 -0.53 11.14
N VAL A 75 14.77 0.51 11.93
CA VAL A 75 14.19 0.56 13.27
C VAL A 75 13.22 1.72 13.24
N ALA A 76 11.92 1.42 13.39
CA ALA A 76 10.86 2.42 13.42
C ALA A 76 9.95 2.14 14.61
N ASP A 77 9.74 3.17 15.43
CA ASP A 77 8.75 3.21 16.51
C ASP A 77 7.69 4.24 16.08
N THR A 78 6.43 3.82 16.01
CA THR A 78 5.31 4.67 15.59
C THR A 78 4.24 4.68 16.66
N ASP A 79 3.87 5.85 17.10
CA ASP A 79 2.74 6.11 17.97
C ASP A 79 1.65 6.82 17.15
N THR A 80 0.41 6.33 17.22
CA THR A 80 -0.74 6.93 16.53
C THR A 80 -1.89 7.08 17.49
N PHE A 81 -2.46 8.26 17.56
CA PHE A 81 -3.71 8.55 18.25
C PHE A 81 -4.76 9.00 17.24
N THR A 82 -5.95 8.41 17.30
CA THR A 82 -7.09 8.83 16.49
C THR A 82 -8.32 8.96 17.38
N ASP A 83 -9.04 10.07 17.26
CA ASP A 83 -10.31 10.30 17.93
C ASP A 83 -11.38 10.69 16.92
N GLN A 84 -12.49 9.98 16.92
CA GLN A 84 -13.61 10.19 16.02
C GLN A 84 -14.89 10.42 16.81
N LEU A 85 -15.52 11.57 16.60
CA LEU A 85 -16.85 11.89 17.09
C LEU A 85 -17.84 11.79 15.92
N ALA A 86 -18.89 10.99 16.06
CA ALA A 86 -19.88 10.79 15.01
C ALA A 86 -21.31 10.89 15.54
N LEU A 87 -22.16 11.55 14.78
CA LEU A 87 -23.60 11.62 14.99
C LEU A 87 -24.26 10.85 13.83
N THR A 88 -24.88 9.74 14.15
CA THR A 88 -25.62 8.93 13.17
C THR A 88 -27.10 8.99 13.42
N GLY A 89 -27.90 9.00 12.39
CA GLY A 89 -29.34 9.07 12.60
C GLY A 89 -30.16 8.86 11.35
N LYS A 90 -31.49 8.85 11.59
CA LYS A 90 -32.52 8.75 10.56
C LYS A 90 -33.55 9.85 10.74
N PHE A 91 -33.94 10.48 9.63
CA PHE A 91 -35.02 11.47 9.62
C PHE A 91 -35.75 11.45 8.27
N ASN A 92 -36.88 12.16 8.19
CA ASN A 92 -37.64 12.27 6.95
C ASN A 92 -37.78 13.73 6.54
N THR A 93 -37.63 14.02 5.25
CA THR A 93 -38.03 15.28 4.64
C THR A 93 -39.17 15.03 3.64
N GLY A 94 -40.39 15.20 4.12
CA GLY A 94 -41.58 14.83 3.36
C GLY A 94 -41.65 13.32 3.14
N ARG A 95 -41.50 12.87 1.89
CA ARG A 95 -41.50 11.44 1.52
C ARG A 95 -40.12 10.81 1.48
N LEU A 96 -39.06 11.62 1.57
CA LEU A 96 -37.70 11.15 1.50
C LEU A 96 -37.26 10.65 2.88
N LYS A 97 -36.65 9.45 2.91
CA LYS A 97 -36.07 8.91 4.13
C LYS A 97 -34.55 9.08 4.07
N HIS A 98 -33.97 9.65 5.09
CA HIS A 98 -32.54 9.91 5.24
C HIS A 98 -31.95 8.98 6.27
N SER A 99 -30.75 8.43 5.97
CA SER A 99 -29.87 7.78 6.94
C SER A 99 -28.50 8.44 6.82
N PHE A 100 -28.12 9.21 7.83
CA PHE A 100 -26.93 10.05 7.76
C PHE A 100 -25.88 9.68 8.80
N ASN A 101 -24.64 10.10 8.51
CA ASN A 101 -23.51 10.10 9.42
C ASN A 101 -22.77 11.44 9.27
N LEU A 102 -22.75 12.23 10.33
CA LEU A 102 -21.96 13.46 10.44
C LEU A 102 -20.85 13.20 11.44
N GLY A 103 -19.60 13.45 11.07
CA GLY A 103 -18.49 13.20 11.97
C GLY A 103 -17.36 14.20 11.84
N ALA A 104 -16.57 14.24 12.91
CA ALA A 104 -15.28 14.93 12.99
C ALA A 104 -14.23 13.92 13.46
N GLU A 105 -13.04 14.01 12.90
CA GLU A 105 -11.93 13.11 13.23
C GLU A 105 -10.64 13.91 13.39
N TYR A 106 -9.87 13.55 14.41
CA TYR A 106 -8.50 14.01 14.61
C TYR A 106 -7.58 12.80 14.66
N SER A 107 -6.47 12.88 13.95
CA SER A 107 -5.43 11.86 13.97
C SER A 107 -4.05 12.51 14.08
N ASP A 108 -3.24 12.00 14.99
CA ASP A 108 -1.85 12.39 15.20
C ASP A 108 -0.98 11.12 15.16
N GLN A 109 0.07 11.14 14.33
CA GLN A 109 1.02 10.06 14.20
C GLN A 109 2.43 10.60 14.27
N GLU A 110 3.22 10.03 15.18
CA GLU A 110 4.65 10.29 15.29
C GLU A 110 5.44 9.01 15.01
N THR A 111 6.45 9.10 14.15
CA THR A 111 7.35 7.98 13.84
C THR A 111 8.79 8.39 14.03
N ASP A 112 9.49 7.75 14.95
CA ASP A 112 10.94 7.79 15.06
C ASP A 112 11.56 6.66 14.26
N ARG A 113 12.41 7.00 13.28
CA ARG A 113 13.00 6.04 12.36
C ARG A 113 14.52 6.21 12.23
N THR A 114 15.22 5.06 12.19
CA THR A 114 16.64 4.97 11.86
C THR A 114 16.94 3.66 11.12
N GLN A 115 18.18 3.39 10.83
CA GLN A 115 18.65 2.16 10.18
C GLN A 115 19.91 1.63 10.84
N TYR A 116 20.22 0.36 10.59
CA TYR A 116 21.47 -0.24 11.07
C TYR A 116 22.66 0.15 10.19
N ILE A 117 23.76 0.38 10.86
CA ILE A 117 25.12 0.47 10.31
C ILE A 117 25.78 -0.90 10.43
N ILE A 118 26.37 -1.39 9.36
CA ILE A 118 26.96 -2.72 9.30
C ILE A 118 28.45 -2.59 9.08
N ASN A 119 29.24 -3.17 9.97
CA ASN A 119 30.73 -3.16 9.92
C ASN A 119 31.36 -1.76 9.81
N GLY A 120 30.68 -0.71 10.27
CA GLY A 120 31.10 0.67 10.03
C GLY A 120 31.05 1.13 8.57
N ASP A 121 30.57 0.29 7.66
CA ASP A 121 30.33 0.62 6.27
C ASP A 121 28.99 1.33 6.12
N ASN A 122 29.02 2.56 5.66
CA ASN A 122 27.83 3.36 5.46
C ASN A 122 27.05 3.02 4.18
N THR A 123 27.66 2.32 3.27
CA THR A 123 27.05 1.98 2.00
C THR A 123 26.27 0.66 2.06
N THR A 124 26.24 0.01 3.22
CA THR A 124 25.62 -1.31 3.40
C THR A 124 26.11 -2.33 2.36
N GLY A 125 27.39 -2.22 1.99
CA GLY A 125 28.02 -3.06 0.98
C GLY A 125 27.86 -2.58 -0.46
N ASN A 126 27.36 -1.36 -0.72
CA ASN A 126 27.16 -0.84 -2.08
C ASN A 126 28.42 -0.85 -2.95
N LYS A 127 29.60 -0.67 -2.37
CA LYS A 127 30.88 -0.79 -3.09
C LYS A 127 31.13 -2.19 -3.67
N TYR A 128 30.42 -3.20 -3.20
CA TYR A 128 30.55 -4.59 -3.65
C TYR A 128 29.45 -5.01 -4.63
N GLN A 129 28.56 -4.10 -5.03
CA GLN A 129 27.37 -4.40 -5.85
C GLN A 129 27.70 -5.05 -7.21
N ASN A 130 28.91 -4.90 -7.72
CA ASN A 130 29.34 -5.50 -8.99
C ASN A 130 29.85 -6.95 -8.85
N CYS A 131 29.93 -7.50 -7.64
CA CYS A 131 30.36 -8.86 -7.35
C CYS A 131 31.68 -9.25 -8.05
N THR A 132 32.66 -8.35 -8.10
CA THR A 132 33.96 -8.67 -8.68
C THR A 132 34.72 -9.66 -7.78
N PRO A 133 35.45 -10.63 -8.34
CA PRO A 133 36.09 -11.69 -7.55
C PRO A 133 37.06 -11.18 -6.48
N ALA A 134 37.76 -10.08 -6.75
CA ALA A 134 38.78 -9.53 -5.84
C ALA A 134 38.20 -8.92 -4.54
N ASP A 135 37.01 -8.27 -4.64
CA ASP A 135 36.53 -7.44 -3.54
C ASP A 135 35.30 -8.01 -2.84
N SER A 136 34.40 -8.62 -3.58
CA SER A 136 33.04 -8.91 -3.09
C SER A 136 32.85 -10.34 -2.60
N ILE A 137 33.56 -11.31 -3.17
CA ILE A 137 33.46 -12.72 -2.74
C ILE A 137 34.26 -12.92 -1.45
N SER A 138 35.45 -12.34 -1.37
CA SER A 138 36.29 -12.38 -0.16
C SER A 138 35.69 -11.62 1.03
N SER A 139 34.95 -10.56 0.77
CA SER A 139 34.27 -9.78 1.78
C SER A 139 32.94 -10.37 2.26
N GLY A 140 32.42 -11.39 1.56
CA GLY A 140 31.14 -12.02 1.85
C GLY A 140 29.90 -11.27 1.37
N TRP A 141 30.04 -10.09 0.74
CA TRP A 141 28.90 -9.31 0.25
C TRP A 141 28.25 -9.88 -1.03
N CYS A 142 28.93 -10.78 -1.72
CA CYS A 142 28.35 -11.52 -2.84
C CYS A 142 28.41 -13.01 -2.58
N THR A 143 27.46 -13.74 -3.16
CA THR A 143 27.41 -15.19 -3.00
C THR A 143 26.91 -15.85 -4.28
N SER A 144 27.29 -17.13 -4.49
CA SER A 144 26.80 -17.92 -5.60
C SER A 144 25.29 -18.10 -5.56
N VAL A 145 24.65 -17.94 -6.70
CA VAL A 145 23.19 -18.20 -6.84
C VAL A 145 22.88 -19.69 -6.70
N GLN A 146 23.78 -20.56 -7.16
CA GLN A 146 23.57 -22.01 -7.17
C GLN A 146 23.87 -22.66 -5.81
N ASN A 147 24.91 -22.17 -5.14
CA ASN A 147 25.37 -22.69 -3.85
C ASN A 147 25.78 -21.56 -2.91
N PRO A 148 24.82 -20.85 -2.34
CA PRO A 148 25.13 -19.80 -1.38
C PRO A 148 25.65 -20.42 -0.08
N ASN A 149 26.95 -20.40 0.10
CA ASN A 149 27.58 -20.82 1.34
C ASN A 149 27.95 -19.57 2.14
N ARG A 150 27.28 -19.40 3.29
CA ARG A 150 27.57 -18.34 4.22
C ARG A 150 27.93 -18.92 5.58
N GLY A 151 29.19 -18.71 5.98
CA GLY A 151 29.64 -18.97 7.33
C GLY A 151 28.91 -18.07 8.36
N PRO A 152 29.23 -18.22 9.64
CA PRO A 152 28.72 -17.34 10.70
C PRO A 152 29.01 -15.86 10.39
N TRP A 153 28.10 -14.98 10.78
CA TRP A 153 28.34 -13.56 10.73
C TRP A 153 29.38 -13.15 11.78
N THR A 154 30.44 -12.47 11.35
CA THR A 154 31.53 -12.02 12.21
C THR A 154 31.60 -10.50 12.35
N GLY A 155 30.70 -9.77 11.69
CA GLY A 155 30.62 -8.32 11.74
C GLY A 155 29.84 -7.79 12.94
N SER A 156 29.67 -6.48 12.97
CA SER A 156 28.87 -5.77 13.96
C SER A 156 27.74 -5.00 13.29
N ILE A 157 26.66 -4.82 14.02
CA ILE A 157 25.52 -3.97 13.65
C ILE A 157 25.27 -2.97 14.77
N SER A 158 24.95 -1.72 14.43
CA SER A 158 24.63 -0.65 15.38
C SER A 158 23.75 0.39 14.71
N THR A 159 22.92 1.07 15.46
CA THR A 159 22.22 2.29 15.03
C THR A 159 22.98 3.56 15.36
N GLU A 160 24.09 3.46 16.12
CA GLU A 160 24.92 4.60 16.49
C GLU A 160 25.57 5.24 15.27
N GLY A 161 25.46 6.56 15.14
CA GLY A 161 25.97 7.31 14.00
C GLY A 161 25.15 7.20 12.71
N ALA A 162 24.03 6.49 12.70
CA ALA A 162 23.06 6.52 11.59
C ALA A 162 22.22 7.80 11.63
N ASP A 163 21.68 8.18 10.47
CA ASP A 163 20.68 9.24 10.38
C ASP A 163 19.43 8.86 11.14
N ARG A 164 18.81 9.85 11.76
CA ARG A 164 17.54 9.71 12.48
C ARG A 164 16.50 10.61 11.85
N TYR A 165 15.31 10.08 11.73
CA TYR A 165 14.14 10.79 11.20
C TYR A 165 13.05 10.78 12.27
N ASN A 166 12.52 11.95 12.57
CA ASN A 166 11.28 12.11 13.29
C ASN A 166 10.25 12.61 12.27
N ILE A 167 9.14 11.91 12.15
CA ILE A 167 8.08 12.16 11.16
C ILE A 167 6.78 12.34 11.93
N GLU A 168 6.20 13.50 11.80
CA GLU A 168 4.95 13.92 12.44
C GLU A 168 3.89 14.09 11.35
N ASN A 169 2.76 13.41 11.47
CA ASN A 169 1.61 13.55 10.59
C ASN A 169 0.39 13.87 11.42
N GLU A 170 -0.30 14.96 11.11
CA GLU A 170 -1.51 15.40 11.78
C GLU A 170 -2.62 15.59 10.76
N ASN A 171 -3.83 15.12 11.07
CA ASN A 171 -4.99 15.29 10.21
C ASN A 171 -6.22 15.66 11.05
N THR A 172 -6.90 16.71 10.64
CA THR A 172 -8.22 17.07 11.16
C THR A 172 -9.23 17.01 10.04
N SER A 173 -10.37 16.36 10.26
CA SER A 173 -11.37 16.22 9.20
C SER A 173 -12.79 16.37 9.72
N ILE A 174 -13.67 16.80 8.82
CA ILE A 174 -15.12 16.82 9.02
C ILE A 174 -15.74 16.14 7.81
N TYR A 175 -16.72 15.26 8.06
CA TYR A 175 -17.39 14.56 6.98
C TYR A 175 -18.90 14.45 7.21
N PHE A 176 -19.63 14.36 6.11
CA PHE A 176 -21.06 14.12 6.09
C PHE A 176 -21.39 13.09 5.01
N LEU A 177 -22.12 12.05 5.40
CA LEU A 177 -22.64 11.01 4.52
C LEU A 177 -24.16 10.98 4.69
N ASP A 178 -24.91 10.86 3.59
CA ASP A 178 -26.36 10.71 3.63
C ASP A 178 -26.83 9.73 2.56
N SER A 179 -27.63 8.76 2.96
CA SER A 179 -28.32 7.82 2.09
C SER A 179 -29.80 8.19 2.05
N ILE A 180 -30.28 8.63 0.89
CA ILE A 180 -31.60 9.20 0.67
C ILE A 180 -32.47 8.19 -0.12
N GLU A 181 -33.45 7.59 0.53
CA GLU A 181 -34.44 6.74 -0.12
C GLU A 181 -35.58 7.59 -0.67
N PHE A 182 -35.66 7.73 -2.01
CA PHE A 182 -36.74 8.42 -2.71
C PHE A 182 -38.00 7.55 -2.81
N SER A 183 -37.78 6.25 -2.98
CA SER A 183 -38.79 5.21 -3.02
C SER A 183 -38.10 3.87 -2.66
N PRO A 184 -38.85 2.76 -2.44
CA PRO A 184 -38.26 1.45 -2.21
C PRO A 184 -37.27 1.00 -3.30
N GLN A 185 -37.37 1.57 -4.52
CA GLN A 185 -36.56 1.21 -5.68
C GLN A 185 -35.35 2.13 -5.87
N TRP A 186 -35.36 3.36 -5.35
CA TRP A 186 -34.33 4.34 -5.65
C TRP A 186 -33.68 4.92 -4.40
N ILE A 187 -32.37 4.83 -4.33
CA ILE A 187 -31.55 5.38 -3.25
C ILE A 187 -30.44 6.24 -3.87
N LEU A 188 -30.22 7.41 -3.30
CA LEU A 188 -29.10 8.30 -3.61
C LEU A 188 -28.18 8.35 -2.41
N ASP A 189 -26.93 7.98 -2.59
CA ASP A 189 -25.88 8.10 -1.59
C ASP A 189 -24.99 9.32 -1.89
N LEU A 190 -24.80 10.17 -0.89
CA LEU A 190 -23.98 11.36 -0.97
C LEU A 190 -22.94 11.34 0.14
N GLY A 191 -21.72 11.78 -0.19
CA GLY A 191 -20.66 11.92 0.78
C GLY A 191 -19.80 13.14 0.49
N LEU A 192 -19.41 13.83 1.56
CA LEU A 192 -18.47 14.95 1.51
C LEU A 192 -17.53 14.87 2.72
N ARG A 193 -16.24 15.03 2.47
CA ARG A 193 -15.21 15.08 3.51
C ARG A 193 -14.22 16.19 3.20
N TRP A 194 -13.94 17.03 4.18
CA TRP A 194 -12.84 17.97 4.17
C TRP A 194 -11.76 17.49 5.14
N ASP A 195 -10.51 17.57 4.72
CA ASP A 195 -9.33 17.24 5.51
C ASP A 195 -8.35 18.41 5.51
N ASP A 196 -7.78 18.71 6.69
CA ASP A 196 -6.63 19.58 6.89
C ASP A 196 -5.48 18.71 7.38
N TYR A 197 -4.48 18.51 6.52
CA TYR A 197 -3.39 17.58 6.70
C TYR A 197 -2.05 18.29 6.76
N SER A 198 -1.25 17.92 7.75
CA SER A 198 0.13 18.40 7.95
C SER A 198 1.07 17.21 8.06
N ALA A 199 2.17 17.24 7.31
CA ALA A 199 3.26 16.29 7.45
C ALA A 199 4.59 17.02 7.62
N LYS A 200 5.35 16.65 8.66
CA LYS A 200 6.65 17.24 8.97
C LYS A 200 7.67 16.13 9.14
N GLN A 201 8.82 16.26 8.50
CA GLN A 201 9.95 15.38 8.68
C GLN A 201 11.16 16.15 9.17
N THR A 202 11.68 15.76 10.32
CA THR A 202 12.95 16.28 10.87
C THR A 202 14.02 15.21 10.75
N MET A 203 15.01 15.44 9.90
CA MET A 203 16.18 14.58 9.75
C MET A 203 17.31 15.11 10.64
N THR A 204 17.90 14.25 11.45
CA THR A 204 19.14 14.52 12.20
C THR A 204 20.27 13.72 11.54
N TYR A 205 21.30 14.40 11.06
CA TYR A 205 22.44 13.77 10.41
C TYR A 205 23.26 12.95 11.40
N GLY A 206 23.53 11.71 11.05
CA GLY A 206 24.46 10.86 11.79
C GLY A 206 25.93 11.18 11.49
N ALA A 207 26.83 10.72 12.34
CA ALA A 207 28.31 10.92 12.21
C ALA A 207 28.85 10.40 10.86
N ARG A 208 28.15 9.53 10.23
CA ARG A 208 28.46 8.82 9.00
C ARG A 208 28.33 9.65 7.74
N ASN A 209 27.29 10.47 7.65
CA ASN A 209 26.98 11.22 6.45
C ASN A 209 27.84 12.45 6.23
N SER A 210 28.54 12.92 7.26
CA SER A 210 29.52 13.98 7.11
C SER A 210 30.70 13.63 6.17
N ALA A 211 30.95 12.32 5.95
CA ALA A 211 32.02 11.84 5.08
C ALA A 211 31.58 11.36 3.69
N VAL A 212 30.28 11.14 3.45
CA VAL A 212 29.77 10.44 2.24
C VAL A 212 28.96 11.33 1.32
N LEU A 213 28.50 12.48 1.76
CA LEU A 213 27.79 13.45 0.91
C LEU A 213 28.65 14.12 -0.16
N GLY A 214 29.85 13.62 -0.40
CA GLY A 214 30.75 14.07 -1.46
C GLY A 214 30.25 13.88 -2.90
N ASN A 215 29.01 13.37 -3.10
CA ASN A 215 28.37 13.28 -4.42
C ASN A 215 27.11 14.13 -4.56
N SER A 216 26.74 14.88 -3.54
CA SER A 216 25.67 15.87 -3.67
C SER A 216 26.27 17.24 -3.86
N THR A 217 26.04 17.84 -5.01
CA THR A 217 26.56 19.16 -5.37
C THR A 217 25.93 20.32 -4.58
N THR A 218 25.24 20.08 -3.49
CA THR A 218 24.75 21.07 -2.50
C THR A 218 23.85 20.42 -1.46
N PRO A 219 23.95 20.72 -0.18
CA PRO A 219 24.51 21.91 0.45
C PRO A 219 25.84 21.65 1.16
N PRO A 220 26.47 22.68 1.76
CA PRO A 220 27.74 22.56 2.46
C PRO A 220 27.59 21.52 3.57
N THR A 221 28.55 20.64 3.63
CA THR A 221 28.81 19.61 4.65
C THR A 221 27.94 19.69 5.90
N ALA A 222 26.81 18.97 5.91
CA ALA A 222 26.06 18.73 7.14
C ALA A 222 26.95 17.98 8.12
N LYS A 223 27.01 18.45 9.37
CA LYS A 223 27.76 17.82 10.46
C LYS A 223 26.86 16.87 11.22
N ALA A 224 27.45 15.88 11.86
CA ALA A 224 26.74 15.03 12.79
C ALA A 224 25.98 15.87 13.84
N GLY A 225 24.71 15.62 14.01
CA GLY A 225 23.82 16.37 14.88
C GLY A 225 23.09 17.55 14.23
N ASP A 226 23.49 17.98 13.03
CA ASP A 226 22.72 18.99 12.29
C ASP A 226 21.31 18.47 11.99
N LYS A 227 20.32 19.36 12.08
CA LYS A 227 18.91 19.03 11.82
C LYS A 227 18.38 19.79 10.61
N VAL A 228 17.64 19.09 9.79
CA VAL A 228 16.88 19.68 8.68
C VAL A 228 15.42 19.28 8.83
N ALA A 229 14.53 20.25 8.91
CA ALA A 229 13.09 20.02 8.95
C ALA A 229 12.46 20.44 7.62
N ILE A 230 11.59 19.60 7.09
CA ILE A 230 10.79 19.85 5.89
C ILE A 230 9.35 19.59 6.23
N LYS A 231 8.45 20.46 5.77
CA LYS A 231 7.01 20.40 6.06
C LYS A 231 6.20 20.52 4.77
N ASN A 232 5.07 19.84 4.72
CA ASN A 232 4.02 20.04 3.73
C ASN A 232 2.69 20.18 4.46
N ASP A 233 1.94 21.24 4.19
CA ASP A 233 0.58 21.44 4.65
C ASP A 233 -0.35 21.43 3.45
N SER A 234 -1.48 20.76 3.56
CA SER A 234 -2.47 20.69 2.49
C SER A 234 -3.87 20.49 3.05
N ASP A 235 -4.83 21.20 2.48
CA ASP A 235 -6.25 20.94 2.68
C ASP A 235 -6.88 20.44 1.39
N PHE A 236 -7.87 19.56 1.51
CA PHE A 236 -8.54 18.98 0.35
C PHE A 236 -9.94 18.50 0.68
N ILE A 237 -10.77 18.42 -0.36
CA ILE A 237 -12.14 17.93 -0.26
C ILE A 237 -12.28 16.68 -1.13
N ASN A 238 -12.82 15.63 -0.54
CA ASN A 238 -13.24 14.43 -1.23
C ASN A 238 -14.75 14.29 -1.17
N TYR A 239 -15.34 13.75 -2.23
CA TYR A 239 -16.77 13.57 -2.31
C TYR A 239 -17.13 12.30 -3.08
N GLN A 240 -18.34 11.79 -2.80
CA GLN A 240 -18.92 10.65 -3.51
C GLN A 240 -20.39 10.90 -3.80
N VAL A 241 -20.83 10.35 -4.93
CA VAL A 241 -22.23 10.29 -5.34
C VAL A 241 -22.51 8.89 -5.85
N GLY A 242 -23.54 8.24 -5.33
CA GLY A 242 -23.99 6.93 -5.76
C GLY A 242 -25.50 6.92 -6.02
N LEU A 243 -25.92 6.31 -7.09
CA LEU A 243 -27.34 6.08 -7.37
C LEU A 243 -27.59 4.57 -7.44
N VAL A 244 -28.50 4.08 -6.62
CA VAL A 244 -28.89 2.67 -6.57
C VAL A 244 -30.32 2.51 -7.05
N TYR A 245 -30.52 1.60 -7.99
CA TYR A 245 -31.82 1.17 -8.46
C TYR A 245 -32.08 -0.30 -8.05
N LYS A 246 -33.16 -0.54 -7.35
CA LYS A 246 -33.63 -1.86 -6.93
C LYS A 246 -34.87 -2.26 -7.74
N PRO A 247 -34.70 -2.94 -8.88
CA PRO A 247 -35.86 -3.41 -9.68
C PRO A 247 -36.71 -4.41 -8.92
N VAL A 248 -36.06 -5.18 -8.03
CA VAL A 248 -36.69 -6.17 -7.14
C VAL A 248 -35.97 -6.17 -5.79
N GLU A 249 -36.56 -6.74 -4.74
CA GLU A 249 -36.01 -6.72 -3.39
C GLU A 249 -34.60 -7.38 -3.28
N ASN A 250 -34.41 -8.45 -4.07
CA ASN A 250 -33.20 -9.26 -4.06
C ASN A 250 -32.17 -8.86 -5.14
N GLY A 251 -32.33 -7.70 -5.79
CA GLY A 251 -31.43 -7.24 -6.84
C GLY A 251 -31.25 -5.73 -6.86
N SER A 252 -30.03 -5.28 -7.15
CA SER A 252 -29.69 -3.87 -7.32
C SER A 252 -28.73 -3.64 -8.47
N ILE A 253 -28.88 -2.49 -9.10
CA ILE A 253 -27.95 -1.92 -10.09
C ILE A 253 -27.55 -0.56 -9.54
N TYR A 254 -26.25 -0.22 -9.60
CA TYR A 254 -25.77 1.05 -9.11
C TYR A 254 -24.78 1.69 -10.05
N ALA A 255 -24.66 3.01 -9.95
CA ALA A 255 -23.58 3.78 -10.52
C ALA A 255 -23.02 4.70 -9.46
N SER A 256 -21.70 4.82 -9.36
CA SER A 256 -21.04 5.69 -8.40
C SER A 256 -19.88 6.44 -8.99
N TYR A 257 -19.63 7.60 -8.41
CA TYR A 257 -18.44 8.41 -8.61
C TYR A 257 -17.88 8.81 -7.26
N ALA A 258 -16.57 8.61 -7.07
CA ALA A 258 -15.90 8.96 -5.83
C ALA A 258 -14.52 9.56 -6.10
N THR A 259 -14.09 10.45 -5.21
CA THR A 259 -12.74 11.00 -5.20
C THR A 259 -12.00 10.60 -3.93
N SER A 260 -10.68 10.53 -4.02
CA SER A 260 -9.79 10.45 -2.86
C SER A 260 -8.50 11.23 -3.13
N SER A 261 -7.79 11.60 -2.08
CA SER A 261 -6.57 12.40 -2.15
C SER A 261 -5.44 11.70 -1.40
N ASN A 262 -4.21 11.80 -1.95
CA ASN A 262 -3.01 11.27 -1.33
C ASN A 262 -2.01 12.42 -1.09
N PRO A 263 -1.96 13.00 0.14
CA PRO A 263 -1.10 14.13 0.45
C PRO A 263 0.38 13.73 0.50
N VAL A 264 1.26 14.72 0.44
CA VAL A 264 2.71 14.52 0.55
C VAL A 264 3.06 14.06 1.97
N GLY A 265 3.86 12.99 2.07
CA GLY A 265 4.39 12.51 3.34
C GLY A 265 3.49 11.53 4.10
N VAL A 266 2.34 11.16 3.56
CA VAL A 266 1.43 10.19 4.19
C VAL A 266 2.09 8.84 4.47
N ASP A 267 2.99 8.38 3.60
CA ASP A 267 3.74 7.11 3.73
C ASP A 267 5.14 7.29 4.37
N GLY A 268 5.43 8.46 4.93
CA GLY A 268 6.75 8.76 5.50
C GLY A 268 7.19 7.79 6.60
N GLY A 269 6.23 7.27 7.37
CA GLY A 269 6.46 6.31 8.44
C GLY A 269 7.00 4.96 7.96
N ASP A 270 6.56 4.48 6.81
CA ASP A 270 7.08 3.23 6.23
C ASP A 270 8.37 3.43 5.42
N GLY A 271 8.73 4.69 5.15
CA GLY A 271 9.99 5.09 4.51
C GLY A 271 10.01 4.93 3.01
N SER A 272 8.88 4.67 2.37
CA SER A 272 8.75 4.67 0.92
C SER A 272 8.71 6.09 0.36
N GLU A 273 8.14 7.05 1.12
CA GLU A 273 8.03 8.45 0.75
C GLU A 273 8.35 9.40 1.91
N GLY A 274 9.64 9.72 2.09
CA GLY A 274 10.03 10.86 2.93
C GLY A 274 9.73 12.19 2.21
N ILE A 275 9.42 13.24 2.97
CA ILE A 275 9.30 14.59 2.40
C ILE A 275 10.70 15.07 2.02
N THR A 276 10.86 15.53 0.78
CA THR A 276 12.11 16.12 0.28
C THR A 276 11.88 17.58 -0.13
N ALA A 277 12.95 18.35 -0.26
CA ALA A 277 12.88 19.73 -0.73
C ALA A 277 12.22 19.86 -2.12
N ALA A 278 12.32 18.80 -2.94
CA ALA A 278 11.73 18.77 -4.28
C ALA A 278 10.20 18.62 -4.26
N ILE A 279 9.63 18.01 -3.21
CA ILE A 279 8.20 17.68 -3.16
C ILE A 279 7.46 18.40 -2.03
N GLN A 280 8.16 19.14 -1.15
CA GLN A 280 7.55 19.79 0.03
C GLN A 280 6.41 20.77 -0.29
N ASN A 281 6.35 21.32 -1.49
CA ASN A 281 5.34 22.28 -1.92
C ASN A 281 4.33 21.69 -2.92
N LEU A 282 4.38 20.39 -3.17
CA LEU A 282 3.46 19.74 -4.08
C LEU A 282 2.08 19.56 -3.43
N LYS A 283 1.06 19.57 -4.29
CA LYS A 283 -0.33 19.29 -3.89
C LYS A 283 -0.54 17.78 -3.69
N PRO A 284 -1.62 17.39 -3.01
CA PRO A 284 -2.05 15.99 -3.00
C PRO A 284 -2.26 15.43 -4.41
N GLU A 285 -1.92 14.17 -4.59
CA GLU A 285 -2.34 13.42 -5.76
C GLU A 285 -3.84 13.12 -5.63
N GLU A 286 -4.57 13.15 -6.74
CA GLU A 286 -6.02 12.95 -6.78
C GLU A 286 -6.34 11.61 -7.44
N VAL A 287 -7.32 10.91 -6.87
CA VAL A 287 -7.89 9.69 -7.45
C VAL A 287 -9.36 9.91 -7.72
N LYS A 288 -9.82 9.53 -8.90
CA LYS A 288 -11.22 9.56 -9.33
C LYS A 288 -11.62 8.16 -9.74
N THR A 289 -12.72 7.67 -9.19
CA THR A 289 -13.24 6.34 -9.53
C THR A 289 -14.67 6.47 -10.04
N TYR A 290 -14.93 5.87 -11.17
CA TYR A 290 -16.25 5.71 -11.79
C TYR A 290 -16.57 4.23 -11.79
N GLU A 291 -17.74 3.85 -11.29
CA GLU A 291 -18.14 2.45 -11.22
C GLU A 291 -19.60 2.28 -11.56
N ILE A 292 -19.92 1.22 -12.32
CA ILE A 292 -21.27 0.73 -12.54
C ILE A 292 -21.24 -0.75 -12.17
N GLY A 293 -22.19 -1.16 -11.31
CA GLY A 293 -22.23 -2.53 -10.85
C GLY A 293 -23.64 -3.03 -10.57
N THR A 294 -23.71 -4.29 -10.24
CA THR A 294 -24.96 -4.97 -9.91
C THR A 294 -24.73 -6.04 -8.85
N LYS A 295 -25.73 -6.24 -7.98
CA LYS A 295 -25.72 -7.23 -6.90
C LYS A 295 -27.03 -7.96 -6.85
N TRP A 296 -27.00 -9.30 -6.76
CA TRP A 296 -28.18 -10.14 -6.79
C TRP A 296 -28.06 -11.24 -5.74
N ASP A 297 -29.10 -11.37 -4.92
CA ASP A 297 -29.28 -12.49 -4.01
C ASP A 297 -30.23 -13.50 -4.67
N VAL A 298 -29.66 -14.63 -5.05
CA VAL A 298 -30.38 -15.69 -5.77
C VAL A 298 -30.51 -16.96 -4.92
N LEU A 299 -31.21 -17.97 -5.39
CA LEU A 299 -31.46 -19.24 -4.68
C LEU A 299 -32.07 -19.04 -3.29
N ASN A 300 -33.12 -18.20 -3.18
CA ASN A 300 -33.74 -17.80 -1.93
C ASN A 300 -32.74 -17.11 -0.98
N GLU A 301 -32.00 -16.15 -1.50
CA GLU A 301 -31.00 -15.35 -0.78
C GLU A 301 -29.79 -16.14 -0.23
N LYS A 302 -29.62 -17.39 -0.69
CA LYS A 302 -28.51 -18.24 -0.26
C LYS A 302 -27.22 -17.98 -1.03
N LEU A 303 -27.29 -17.36 -2.21
CA LEU A 303 -26.15 -17.11 -3.09
C LEU A 303 -26.16 -15.66 -3.56
N ASN A 304 -25.10 -14.93 -3.24
CA ASN A 304 -24.87 -13.55 -3.69
C ASN A 304 -24.01 -13.55 -4.96
N LEU A 305 -24.44 -12.81 -5.97
CA LEU A 305 -23.73 -12.56 -7.22
C LEU A 305 -23.44 -11.07 -7.33
N THR A 306 -22.21 -10.72 -7.68
CA THR A 306 -21.80 -9.32 -7.92
C THR A 306 -21.05 -9.19 -9.23
N ALA A 307 -21.27 -8.08 -9.92
CA ALA A 307 -20.49 -7.70 -11.09
C ALA A 307 -20.32 -6.18 -11.11
N ALA A 308 -19.14 -5.71 -11.47
CA ALA A 308 -18.84 -4.29 -11.63
C ALA A 308 -17.89 -4.06 -12.79
N ILE A 309 -18.02 -2.91 -13.44
CA ILE A 309 -17.04 -2.31 -14.33
C ILE A 309 -16.65 -0.96 -13.74
N PHE A 310 -15.36 -0.64 -13.78
CA PHE A 310 -14.90 0.60 -13.19
C PHE A 310 -13.71 1.20 -13.97
N ARG A 311 -13.53 2.50 -13.78
CA ARG A 311 -12.32 3.24 -14.15
C ARG A 311 -11.82 4.01 -12.96
N THR A 312 -10.53 3.89 -12.68
CA THR A 312 -9.82 4.68 -11.68
C THR A 312 -8.72 5.48 -12.38
N GLU A 313 -8.74 6.77 -12.21
CA GLU A 313 -7.75 7.72 -12.72
C GLU A 313 -7.02 8.34 -11.52
N LYS A 314 -5.70 8.22 -11.48
CA LYS A 314 -4.85 8.90 -10.52
C LYS A 314 -4.12 10.01 -11.25
N THR A 315 -4.48 11.25 -10.95
CA THR A 315 -3.96 12.47 -11.54
C THR A 315 -3.11 13.25 -10.53
N ASN A 316 -2.42 14.29 -10.98
CA ASN A 316 -1.49 15.06 -10.15
C ASN A 316 -0.40 14.18 -9.53
N THR A 317 -0.04 13.06 -10.17
CA THR A 317 1.07 12.25 -9.67
C THR A 317 2.39 12.97 -9.86
N ARG A 318 3.32 12.73 -8.97
CA ARG A 318 4.63 13.40 -8.98
C ARG A 318 5.46 12.86 -10.14
N ALA A 319 5.84 13.74 -11.05
CA ALA A 319 6.64 13.40 -12.21
C ALA A 319 7.65 14.51 -12.54
N THR A 320 8.69 14.17 -13.29
CA THR A 320 9.72 15.12 -13.71
C THR A 320 9.20 15.97 -14.87
N THR A 321 9.45 17.28 -14.82
CA THR A 321 9.13 18.21 -15.92
C THR A 321 10.24 18.22 -17.00
N ASP A 322 10.00 18.91 -18.10
CA ASP A 322 10.98 19.15 -19.15
C ASP A 322 12.19 20.01 -18.69
N GLU A 323 12.05 20.72 -17.57
CA GLU A 323 13.14 21.46 -16.90
C GLU A 323 13.87 20.62 -15.86
N GLY A 324 13.43 19.36 -15.60
CA GLY A 324 14.03 18.46 -14.62
C GLY A 324 13.63 18.73 -13.17
N THR A 325 12.57 19.49 -12.95
CA THR A 325 11.96 19.68 -11.63
C THR A 325 10.86 18.66 -11.40
N THR A 326 10.50 18.40 -10.15
CA THR A 326 9.36 17.53 -9.81
C THR A 326 8.10 18.37 -9.63
N GLN A 327 7.02 18.00 -10.31
CA GLN A 327 5.71 18.67 -10.29
C GLN A 327 4.59 17.64 -10.30
N ASN A 328 3.36 18.11 -10.03
CA ASN A 328 2.13 17.30 -10.09
C ASN A 328 1.58 17.24 -11.53
N ILE A 329 2.26 16.56 -12.43
CA ILE A 329 1.91 16.49 -13.86
C ILE A 329 1.61 15.08 -14.35
N GLY A 330 1.83 14.06 -13.53
CA GLY A 330 1.68 12.66 -13.95
C GLY A 330 0.24 12.16 -13.86
N GLU A 331 -0.04 11.10 -14.62
CA GLU A 331 -1.34 10.42 -14.64
C GLU A 331 -1.19 8.91 -14.84
N THR A 332 -1.97 8.13 -14.08
CA THR A 332 -2.16 6.71 -14.31
C THR A 332 -3.65 6.37 -14.37
N ARG A 333 -4.01 5.36 -15.16
CA ARG A 333 -5.39 4.89 -15.33
C ARG A 333 -5.47 3.39 -15.18
N VAL A 334 -6.56 2.92 -14.57
CA VAL A 334 -6.91 1.51 -14.46
C VAL A 334 -8.37 1.34 -14.84
N ASP A 335 -8.62 0.57 -15.90
CA ASP A 335 -9.95 0.08 -16.28
C ASP A 335 -10.10 -1.34 -15.77
N GLY A 336 -11.24 -1.67 -15.14
CA GLY A 336 -11.42 -2.97 -14.50
C GLY A 336 -12.79 -3.56 -14.62
N ILE A 337 -12.83 -4.89 -14.48
CA ILE A 337 -14.04 -5.70 -14.36
C ILE A 337 -13.88 -6.58 -13.13
N GLU A 338 -14.90 -6.63 -12.28
CA GLU A 338 -14.95 -7.50 -11.11
C GLU A 338 -16.21 -8.36 -11.15
N LEU A 339 -16.03 -9.65 -10.86
CA LEU A 339 -17.10 -10.63 -10.72
C LEU A 339 -16.94 -11.35 -9.38
N GLY A 340 -18.04 -11.54 -8.67
CA GLY A 340 -18.06 -12.21 -7.38
C GLY A 340 -19.23 -13.18 -7.25
N VAL A 341 -18.97 -14.30 -6.59
CA VAL A 341 -19.99 -15.30 -6.21
C VAL A 341 -19.69 -15.72 -4.77
N ASN A 342 -20.67 -15.63 -3.88
CA ASN A 342 -20.49 -16.04 -2.49
C ASN A 342 -21.76 -16.59 -1.89
N GLY A 343 -21.71 -17.75 -1.25
CA GLY A 343 -22.83 -18.35 -0.53
C GLY A 343 -23.01 -19.83 -0.81
N ASN A 344 -24.26 -20.30 -0.71
CA ASN A 344 -24.60 -21.71 -0.82
C ASN A 344 -25.38 -21.98 -2.13
N ILE A 345 -24.84 -22.89 -2.96
CA ILE A 345 -25.52 -23.40 -4.15
C ILE A 345 -26.64 -24.38 -3.73
N THR A 346 -26.33 -25.19 -2.72
CA THR A 346 -27.27 -26.06 -2.03
C THR A 346 -27.01 -26.03 -0.53
N ASP A 347 -27.84 -26.66 0.31
CA ASP A 347 -27.63 -26.75 1.76
C ASP A 347 -26.30 -27.46 2.14
N LYS A 348 -25.69 -28.19 1.19
CA LYS A 348 -24.44 -28.95 1.40
C LYS A 348 -23.27 -28.39 0.61
N TRP A 349 -23.50 -27.48 -0.31
CA TRP A 349 -22.47 -26.98 -1.23
C TRP A 349 -22.36 -25.46 -1.14
N ALA A 350 -21.23 -24.98 -0.59
CA ALA A 350 -20.89 -23.56 -0.52
C ALA A 350 -19.78 -23.21 -1.52
N VAL A 351 -19.82 -21.99 -2.01
CA VAL A 351 -18.83 -21.44 -2.94
C VAL A 351 -18.51 -19.98 -2.56
N SER A 352 -17.24 -19.62 -2.67
CA SER A 352 -16.76 -18.23 -2.66
C SER A 352 -15.75 -18.09 -3.80
N ALA A 353 -16.07 -17.25 -4.78
CA ALA A 353 -15.23 -17.03 -5.94
C ALA A 353 -15.22 -15.56 -6.33
N GLY A 354 -14.06 -15.11 -6.80
CA GLY A 354 -13.84 -13.77 -7.32
C GLY A 354 -12.94 -13.81 -8.55
N TYR A 355 -13.24 -12.92 -9.49
CA TYR A 355 -12.40 -12.69 -10.66
C TYR A 355 -12.29 -11.19 -10.90
N THR A 356 -11.05 -10.74 -11.14
CA THR A 356 -10.76 -9.34 -11.45
C THR A 356 -9.90 -9.28 -12.71
N TYR A 357 -10.31 -8.44 -13.65
CA TYR A 357 -9.53 -8.06 -14.82
C TYR A 357 -9.18 -6.58 -14.69
N LEU A 358 -7.89 -6.23 -14.89
CA LEU A 358 -7.37 -4.87 -14.82
C LEU A 358 -6.57 -4.55 -16.08
N ASP A 359 -6.93 -3.47 -16.75
CA ASP A 359 -6.14 -2.85 -17.81
C ASP A 359 -5.58 -1.54 -17.29
N SER A 360 -4.29 -1.54 -16.94
CA SER A 360 -3.63 -0.40 -16.30
C SER A 360 -2.62 0.24 -17.23
N GLU A 361 -2.54 1.58 -17.21
CA GLU A 361 -1.70 2.37 -18.08
C GLU A 361 -1.05 3.54 -17.35
N LEU A 362 0.23 3.75 -17.56
CA LEU A 362 0.91 5.00 -17.26
C LEU A 362 0.56 5.98 -18.41
N VAL A 363 -0.43 6.84 -18.19
CA VAL A 363 -0.93 7.78 -19.21
C VAL A 363 0.07 8.91 -19.43
N ASP A 364 0.56 9.49 -18.33
CA ASP A 364 1.62 10.51 -18.34
C ASP A 364 2.59 10.27 -17.18
N GLY A 365 3.83 9.92 -17.50
CA GLY A 365 4.94 9.77 -16.57
C GLY A 365 5.86 11.00 -16.52
N GLY A 366 5.43 12.13 -17.12
CA GLY A 366 6.26 13.33 -17.24
C GLY A 366 7.42 13.16 -18.23
N TYR A 367 8.59 13.59 -17.81
CA TYR A 367 9.80 13.59 -18.62
C TYR A 367 10.91 12.76 -17.99
N GLU A 368 11.82 12.28 -18.81
CA GLU A 368 13.04 11.58 -18.40
C GLU A 368 14.29 12.24 -18.94
N GLU A 369 15.37 12.21 -18.17
CA GLU A 369 16.67 12.75 -18.62
C GLU A 369 17.23 11.92 -19.76
N ILE A 370 17.70 12.56 -20.83
CA ILE A 370 18.32 11.89 -21.97
C ILE A 370 19.71 11.38 -21.56
N THR A 371 19.95 10.08 -21.76
CA THR A 371 21.25 9.45 -21.47
C THR A 371 22.00 9.17 -22.78
N PRO A 372 23.34 9.39 -22.82
CA PRO A 372 24.18 9.91 -21.75
C PRO A 372 23.85 11.37 -21.40
N SER A 373 23.97 11.71 -20.11
CA SER A 373 23.67 13.06 -19.61
C SER A 373 24.55 14.09 -20.28
N THR A 374 23.93 15.19 -20.70
CA THR A 374 24.60 16.37 -21.30
C THR A 374 24.67 17.51 -20.29
N THR A 375 25.49 18.52 -20.57
CA THR A 375 25.51 19.75 -19.79
C THR A 375 25.25 20.94 -20.74
N PRO A 376 24.11 21.62 -20.62
CA PRO A 376 23.01 21.40 -19.63
C PRO A 376 22.27 20.07 -19.87
N LYS A 377 21.63 19.56 -18.81
CA LYS A 377 20.76 18.39 -18.90
C LYS A 377 19.60 18.64 -19.86
N THR A 378 19.25 17.63 -20.63
CA THR A 378 18.12 17.67 -21.57
C THR A 378 17.12 16.55 -21.23
N TYR A 379 15.85 16.80 -21.45
CA TYR A 379 14.75 15.93 -21.08
C TYR A 379 13.88 15.64 -22.29
N ARG A 380 13.21 14.49 -22.29
CA ARG A 380 12.22 14.08 -23.29
C ARG A 380 10.99 13.52 -22.58
N PRO A 381 9.82 13.42 -23.25
CA PRO A 381 8.68 12.71 -22.68
C PRO A 381 9.06 11.30 -22.22
N ASN A 382 8.49 10.86 -21.12
CA ASN A 382 8.82 9.57 -20.51
C ASN A 382 8.52 8.42 -21.47
N SER A 383 9.54 7.62 -21.77
CA SER A 383 9.44 6.50 -22.70
C SER A 383 8.56 5.34 -22.19
N ASN A 384 8.15 5.39 -20.93
CA ASN A 384 7.26 4.40 -20.33
C ASN A 384 5.76 4.77 -20.48
N ASN A 385 5.43 5.94 -21.06
CA ASN A 385 4.03 6.29 -21.35
C ASN A 385 3.38 5.22 -22.23
N GLY A 386 2.17 4.80 -21.88
CA GLY A 386 1.47 3.68 -22.50
C GLY A 386 1.79 2.29 -21.91
N ASN A 387 2.78 2.19 -21.04
CA ASN A 387 3.12 0.93 -20.39
C ASN A 387 2.13 0.57 -19.27
N GLN A 388 2.00 -0.74 -19.00
CA GLN A 388 1.25 -1.24 -17.86
C GLN A 388 1.90 -0.76 -16.54
N VAL A 389 1.06 -0.35 -15.59
CA VAL A 389 1.52 0.03 -14.25
C VAL A 389 2.20 -1.16 -13.56
N GLN A 390 3.33 -0.91 -12.93
CA GLN A 390 4.08 -1.96 -12.23
C GLN A 390 3.29 -2.54 -11.06
N ASN A 391 3.53 -3.82 -10.77
CA ASN A 391 2.88 -4.58 -9.69
C ASN A 391 1.36 -4.78 -9.84
N VAL A 392 0.80 -4.49 -11.01
CA VAL A 392 -0.61 -4.75 -11.33
C VAL A 392 -0.71 -6.03 -12.17
N ALA A 393 -1.43 -7.03 -11.69
CA ALA A 393 -1.75 -8.23 -12.46
C ALA A 393 -2.95 -7.96 -13.37
N LYS A 394 -2.88 -8.40 -14.64
CA LYS A 394 -3.97 -8.20 -15.59
C LYS A 394 -5.20 -9.06 -15.25
N ASN A 395 -4.98 -10.31 -14.85
CA ASN A 395 -6.02 -11.21 -14.39
C ASN A 395 -5.67 -11.76 -13.01
N SER A 396 -6.64 -11.80 -12.12
CA SER A 396 -6.58 -12.49 -10.85
C SER A 396 -7.90 -13.20 -10.55
N ALA A 397 -7.83 -14.40 -9.98
CA ALA A 397 -8.99 -15.18 -9.63
C ALA A 397 -8.78 -15.91 -8.32
N THR A 398 -9.85 -16.03 -7.54
CA THR A 398 -9.91 -16.85 -6.34
C THR A 398 -11.11 -17.75 -6.39
N LEU A 399 -10.96 -18.98 -5.95
CA LEU A 399 -12.06 -19.94 -5.78
C LEU A 399 -11.85 -20.70 -4.50
N TRP A 400 -12.85 -20.76 -3.67
CA TRP A 400 -12.96 -21.69 -2.55
C TRP A 400 -14.35 -22.34 -2.59
N THR A 401 -14.39 -23.66 -2.47
CA THR A 401 -15.66 -24.39 -2.43
C THR A 401 -15.61 -25.49 -1.40
N THR A 402 -16.72 -25.73 -0.72
CA THR A 402 -16.88 -26.79 0.28
C THR A 402 -18.11 -27.63 -0.02
N TYR A 403 -17.99 -28.92 0.19
CA TYR A 403 -19.09 -29.86 0.03
C TYR A 403 -19.21 -30.79 1.23
N GLN A 404 -20.37 -30.78 1.86
CA GLN A 404 -20.71 -31.67 2.97
C GLN A 404 -21.17 -33.02 2.44
N VAL A 405 -20.27 -34.00 2.44
CA VAL A 405 -20.55 -35.36 1.92
C VAL A 405 -21.50 -36.13 2.87
N MET A 406 -21.30 -35.95 4.16
CA MET A 406 -22.17 -36.50 5.22
C MET A 406 -22.24 -35.51 6.39
N PRO A 407 -23.18 -35.63 7.34
CA PRO A 407 -23.36 -34.65 8.42
C PRO A 407 -22.08 -34.32 9.20
N GLN A 408 -21.17 -35.28 9.31
CA GLN A 408 -19.92 -35.13 10.04
C GLN A 408 -18.71 -34.74 9.15
N LEU A 409 -18.80 -34.92 7.81
CA LEU A 409 -17.62 -34.79 6.93
C LEU A 409 -17.85 -33.76 5.83
N THR A 410 -16.98 -32.76 5.80
CA THR A 410 -16.92 -31.72 4.78
C THR A 410 -15.56 -31.72 4.13
N PHE A 411 -15.53 -31.71 2.79
CA PHE A 411 -14.32 -31.43 2.00
C PHE A 411 -14.36 -30.01 1.45
N GLY A 412 -13.20 -29.40 1.38
CA GLY A 412 -13.01 -28.11 0.73
C GLY A 412 -11.84 -28.16 -0.24
N ALA A 413 -11.97 -27.42 -1.33
CA ALA A 413 -10.90 -27.21 -2.30
C ALA A 413 -10.93 -25.78 -2.82
N GLY A 414 -9.77 -25.25 -3.16
CA GLY A 414 -9.66 -23.90 -3.69
C GLY A 414 -8.45 -23.71 -4.59
N ALA A 415 -8.47 -22.59 -5.30
CA ALA A 415 -7.37 -22.14 -6.11
C ALA A 415 -7.28 -20.61 -6.07
N ILE A 416 -6.05 -20.10 -6.08
CA ILE A 416 -5.74 -18.68 -6.28
C ILE A 416 -4.86 -18.60 -7.52
N ALA A 417 -5.27 -17.83 -8.50
CA ALA A 417 -4.53 -17.59 -9.73
C ALA A 417 -4.22 -16.10 -9.88
N MET A 418 -3.04 -15.78 -10.32
CA MET A 418 -2.59 -14.42 -10.63
C MET A 418 -1.72 -14.42 -11.87
N ASP A 419 -1.96 -13.49 -12.78
CA ASP A 419 -1.11 -13.27 -13.93
C ASP A 419 0.26 -12.71 -13.53
N LYS A 420 1.19 -12.68 -14.48
CA LYS A 420 2.47 -11.98 -14.31
C LYS A 420 2.25 -10.52 -13.95
N VAL A 421 3.15 -9.98 -13.14
CA VAL A 421 3.24 -8.56 -12.84
C VAL A 421 4.57 -8.00 -13.28
N TYR A 422 4.59 -6.82 -13.86
CA TYR A 422 5.82 -6.13 -14.17
C TYR A 422 6.43 -5.52 -12.92
N ALA A 423 7.74 -5.70 -12.75
CA ALA A 423 8.49 -5.22 -11.60
C ALA A 423 9.12 -3.81 -11.83
N ASN A 424 8.95 -3.25 -13.03
CA ASN A 424 9.47 -1.93 -13.38
C ASN A 424 8.56 -1.25 -14.41
N ALA A 425 8.56 0.08 -14.43
CA ALA A 425 7.74 0.90 -15.32
C ALA A 425 8.02 0.65 -16.82
N ALA A 426 9.23 0.24 -17.18
CA ALA A 426 9.60 -0.07 -18.57
C ALA A 426 9.03 -1.42 -19.05
N ASN A 427 8.33 -2.17 -18.22
CA ASN A 427 7.76 -3.49 -18.52
C ASN A 427 8.76 -4.52 -19.06
N THR A 428 10.05 -4.36 -18.73
CA THR A 428 11.13 -5.23 -19.20
C THR A 428 11.47 -6.36 -18.22
N LYS A 429 11.05 -6.24 -16.96
CA LYS A 429 11.22 -7.23 -15.90
C LYS A 429 9.87 -7.60 -15.31
N TYR A 430 9.66 -8.86 -15.02
CA TYR A 430 8.39 -9.33 -14.48
C TYR A 430 8.57 -10.47 -13.47
N VAL A 431 7.59 -10.60 -12.57
CA VAL A 431 7.37 -11.80 -11.76
C VAL A 431 6.35 -12.66 -12.50
N PRO A 432 6.65 -13.94 -12.78
CA PRO A 432 5.72 -14.81 -13.50
C PRO A 432 4.42 -15.02 -12.70
N GLY A 433 3.33 -15.22 -13.42
CA GLY A 433 2.07 -15.63 -12.86
C GLY A 433 2.14 -17.00 -12.18
N TYR A 434 1.20 -17.27 -11.30
CA TYR A 434 1.13 -18.53 -10.57
C TYR A 434 -0.31 -18.99 -10.34
N VAL A 435 -0.47 -20.28 -10.06
CA VAL A 435 -1.69 -20.84 -9.49
C VAL A 435 -1.31 -21.62 -8.22
N ARG A 436 -1.99 -21.32 -7.12
CA ARG A 436 -1.90 -22.07 -5.85
C ARG A 436 -3.18 -22.85 -5.63
N TYR A 437 -3.05 -24.08 -5.20
CA TYR A 437 -4.16 -24.94 -4.84
C TYR A 437 -4.15 -25.21 -3.35
N ASP A 438 -5.34 -25.20 -2.74
CA ASP A 438 -5.55 -25.50 -1.35
C ASP A 438 -6.66 -26.56 -1.18
N ALA A 439 -6.54 -27.44 -0.19
CA ALA A 439 -7.55 -28.45 0.11
C ALA A 439 -7.74 -28.58 1.62
N MET A 440 -8.95 -28.95 2.03
CA MET A 440 -9.34 -29.11 3.42
C MET A 440 -10.25 -30.35 3.56
N ALA A 441 -10.08 -31.08 4.66
CA ALA A 441 -11.06 -32.05 5.14
C ALA A 441 -11.38 -31.73 6.61
N ARG A 442 -12.66 -31.60 6.93
CA ARG A 442 -13.16 -31.33 8.29
C ARG A 442 -14.10 -32.45 8.72
N TYR A 443 -13.83 -33.05 9.87
CA TYR A 443 -14.65 -34.09 10.46
C TYR A 443 -15.10 -33.69 11.87
N ASN A 444 -16.39 -33.48 12.07
CA ASN A 444 -16.98 -33.16 13.36
C ASN A 444 -17.15 -34.46 14.19
N VAL A 445 -16.30 -34.65 15.17
CA VAL A 445 -16.31 -35.83 16.05
C VAL A 445 -17.52 -35.80 16.99
N ASN A 446 -17.80 -34.62 17.55
CA ASN A 446 -18.97 -34.36 18.40
C ASN A 446 -19.27 -32.86 18.44
N LYS A 447 -20.19 -32.39 19.30
CA LYS A 447 -20.60 -30.98 19.40
C LYS A 447 -19.48 -29.99 19.78
N ASN A 448 -18.36 -30.50 20.34
CA ASN A 448 -17.29 -29.67 20.90
C ASN A 448 -15.93 -29.89 20.23
N VAL A 449 -15.81 -30.87 19.32
CA VAL A 449 -14.53 -31.26 18.71
C VAL A 449 -14.76 -31.52 17.22
N ASP A 450 -13.99 -30.83 16.39
CA ASP A 450 -13.89 -31.01 14.94
C ASP A 450 -12.43 -31.15 14.48
#